data_0732b393630c24d148955d3440f27076
#
_entry.id   0732b393630c24d148955d3440f27076
#
_cell.length_a   1.000
_cell.length_b   1.000
_cell.length_c   1.000
_cell.angle_alpha   90.00
_cell.angle_beta   90.00
_cell.angle_gamma   90.00
#
_symmetry.space_group_name_H-M   'P 1'
#
loop_
_entity.id
_entity.type
_entity.pdbx_description
1 polymer ?
#
loop_
_entity_poly.entity_id
_entity_poly.type
_entity_poly.pdbx_seq_one_letter_code
_entity_poly.pdbx_strand_id
1 'polypeptide(L)'
;SNQFDIRIVSDNPITWATSTGTCAADSSCGWYIDLDTEVGEKMVANPILRGGRLIFVTTTPSLEACDAGGSSWLMEIDPYTGGRLNFPVFDLNGDGVFDFNDNLASTDGGTTTYTPVSGKRSKVGILQPPAILAGVGGAGDGGYGGAEAKYSSGTNNAQIDVTIENSGILRAGRKSWMQVK
;
A
#
# COMPACT_ATOMS: atom_id res chain seq x y z
N SER A 1 -3.68 0.12 -23.49
CA SER A 1 -4.01 0.79 -22.22
C SER A 1 -3.60 -0.13 -21.08
N ASN A 2 -2.54 0.26 -20.36
CA ASN A 2 -2.13 -0.44 -19.14
C ASN A 2 -3.07 0.00 -18.00
N GLN A 3 -4.31 -0.46 -18.05
CA GLN A 3 -5.20 -0.28 -16.93
C GLN A 3 -4.76 -1.26 -15.85
N PHE A 4 -4.02 -0.76 -14.87
CA PHE A 4 -3.74 -1.52 -13.65
C PHE A 4 -5.07 -1.67 -12.92
N ASP A 5 -5.37 -2.87 -12.47
CA ASP A 5 -6.40 -3.03 -11.46
C ASP A 5 -5.89 -2.33 -10.20
N ILE A 6 -6.58 -1.31 -9.76
CA ILE A 6 -6.21 -0.48 -8.62
C ILE A 6 -7.31 -0.51 -7.56
N ARG A 7 -6.92 -0.30 -6.31
CA ARG A 7 -7.83 -0.26 -5.16
C ARG A 7 -7.59 1.01 -4.35
N ILE A 8 -8.66 1.61 -3.89
CA ILE A 8 -8.64 2.77 -3.00
C ILE A 8 -9.31 2.36 -1.70
N VAL A 9 -8.60 2.56 -0.59
CA VAL A 9 -9.15 2.42 0.75
C VAL A 9 -9.80 3.73 1.18
N SER A 10 -10.86 3.65 1.98
CA SER A 10 -11.51 4.81 2.56
C SER A 10 -10.55 5.63 3.42
N ASP A 11 -10.92 6.88 3.68
CA ASP A 11 -10.15 7.81 4.51
C ASP A 11 -11.06 8.36 5.61
N ASN A 12 -11.64 7.46 6.37
CA ASN A 12 -12.49 7.82 7.47
C ASN A 12 -11.64 8.35 8.62
N PRO A 13 -11.98 9.49 9.23
CA PRO A 13 -11.24 10.04 10.34
C PRO A 13 -11.33 9.11 11.56
N ILE A 14 -10.21 8.94 12.26
CA ILE A 14 -10.14 8.19 13.51
C ILE A 14 -9.87 9.16 14.67
N THR A 15 -10.74 9.12 15.67
CA THR A 15 -10.54 9.81 16.94
C THR A 15 -10.00 8.82 17.97
N TRP A 16 -8.72 8.86 18.25
CA TRP A 16 -8.08 7.97 19.20
C TRP A 16 -8.49 8.25 20.65
N ALA A 17 -8.66 7.19 21.41
CA ALA A 17 -8.85 7.30 22.87
C ALA A 17 -7.62 7.94 23.52
N THR A 18 -7.86 8.95 24.39
CA THR A 18 -6.82 9.70 25.08
C THR A 18 -6.38 9.09 26.40
N SER A 19 -7.10 8.08 26.91
CA SER A 19 -6.82 7.43 28.19
C SER A 19 -6.52 5.96 28.05
N THR A 20 -5.57 5.47 28.83
CA THR A 20 -5.21 4.07 28.90
C THR A 20 -6.36 3.25 29.52
N GLY A 21 -6.98 2.41 28.73
CA GLY A 21 -7.74 1.27 29.23
C GLY A 21 -9.21 1.16 28.88
N THR A 22 -9.85 2.20 28.35
CA THR A 22 -11.26 2.09 27.94
C THR A 22 -11.49 2.96 26.70
N CYS A 23 -12.03 2.34 25.64
CA CYS A 23 -12.53 3.09 24.50
C CYS A 23 -13.84 3.74 24.91
N ALA A 24 -13.87 5.06 25.03
CA ALA A 24 -15.12 5.77 25.22
C ALA A 24 -16.00 5.64 23.96
N ALA A 25 -17.30 5.87 24.11
CA ALA A 25 -18.25 5.71 23.00
C ALA A 25 -17.90 6.54 21.75
N ASP A 26 -17.16 7.63 21.93
CA ASP A 26 -16.79 8.58 20.87
C ASP A 26 -15.32 8.48 20.46
N SER A 27 -14.62 7.39 20.82
CA SER A 27 -13.20 7.21 20.51
C SER A 27 -12.90 5.80 20.03
N SER A 28 -11.86 5.69 19.18
CA SER A 28 -11.42 4.43 18.60
C SER A 28 -10.23 3.86 19.35
N CYS A 29 -10.18 2.54 19.53
CA CYS A 29 -9.04 1.81 20.07
C CYS A 29 -8.23 1.09 18.99
N GLY A 30 -8.66 1.17 17.76
CA GLY A 30 -8.07 0.54 16.60
C GLY A 30 -8.88 0.85 15.36
N TRP A 31 -8.41 0.31 14.27
CA TRP A 31 -9.11 0.31 12.99
C TRP A 31 -9.15 -1.10 12.42
N TYR A 32 -10.02 -1.34 11.48
CA TYR A 32 -10.09 -2.57 10.71
C TYR A 32 -10.42 -2.26 9.25
N ILE A 33 -10.09 -3.20 8.37
CA ILE A 33 -10.46 -3.17 6.96
C ILE A 33 -11.14 -4.48 6.62
N ASP A 34 -12.33 -4.39 6.05
CA ASP A 34 -13.02 -5.54 5.49
C ASP A 34 -12.43 -5.86 4.11
N LEU A 35 -12.05 -7.11 3.91
CA LEU A 35 -11.58 -7.65 2.64
C LEU A 35 -12.73 -8.38 1.95
N ASP A 36 -13.75 -7.62 1.57
CA ASP A 36 -15.01 -8.14 1.04
C ASP A 36 -15.17 -7.98 -0.48
N THR A 37 -14.16 -7.38 -1.14
CA THR A 37 -14.21 -7.12 -2.58
C THR A 37 -14.11 -8.40 -3.42
N GLU A 38 -13.36 -9.38 -2.94
CA GLU A 38 -13.21 -10.69 -3.58
C GLU A 38 -13.54 -11.80 -2.59
N VAL A 39 -14.34 -12.76 -3.02
CA VAL A 39 -14.74 -13.88 -2.14
C VAL A 39 -13.53 -14.70 -1.73
N GLY A 40 -13.31 -14.82 -0.42
CA GLY A 40 -12.18 -15.56 0.13
C GLY A 40 -10.86 -14.81 0.19
N GLU A 41 -10.87 -13.51 -0.08
CA GLU A 41 -9.70 -12.67 0.11
C GLU A 41 -9.26 -12.65 1.57
N LYS A 42 -7.96 -12.77 1.80
CA LYS A 42 -7.38 -12.77 3.15
C LYS A 42 -5.92 -12.31 3.13
N MET A 43 -5.46 -11.80 4.25
CA MET A 43 -4.05 -11.56 4.51
C MET A 43 -3.48 -12.79 5.25
N VAL A 44 -2.50 -13.45 4.66
CA VAL A 44 -1.87 -14.67 5.23
C VAL A 44 -0.42 -14.47 5.64
N ALA A 45 0.17 -13.35 5.27
CA ALA A 45 1.55 -13.01 5.58
C ALA A 45 1.62 -11.78 6.50
N ASN A 46 2.71 -11.66 7.25
CA ASN A 46 2.91 -10.52 8.12
C ASN A 46 3.08 -9.22 7.32
N PRO A 47 2.43 -8.13 7.74
CA PRO A 47 2.63 -6.82 7.14
C PRO A 47 4.02 -6.26 7.47
N ILE A 48 4.48 -5.34 6.64
CA ILE A 48 5.74 -4.63 6.78
C ILE A 48 5.44 -3.17 7.10
N LEU A 49 5.98 -2.65 8.20
CA LEU A 49 5.92 -1.22 8.53
C LEU A 49 7.20 -0.55 8.02
N ARG A 50 7.07 0.35 7.04
CA ARG A 50 8.20 1.01 6.42
C ARG A 50 7.84 2.39 5.87
N GLY A 51 8.68 3.39 6.13
CA GLY A 51 8.51 4.74 5.57
C GLY A 51 7.17 5.40 5.94
N GLY A 52 6.59 5.07 7.11
CA GLY A 52 5.26 5.55 7.51
C GLY A 52 4.09 4.86 6.82
N ARG A 53 4.33 3.73 6.15
CA ARG A 53 3.34 2.94 5.42
C ARG A 53 3.25 1.54 6.01
N LEU A 54 2.05 1.00 6.06
CA LEU A 54 1.78 -0.41 6.31
C LEU A 54 1.62 -1.12 4.96
N ILE A 55 2.57 -1.98 4.64
CA ILE A 55 2.66 -2.71 3.38
C ILE A 55 2.24 -4.14 3.64
N PHE A 56 1.28 -4.64 2.87
CA PHE A 56 0.84 -6.03 3.02
C PHE A 56 0.30 -6.59 1.70
N VAL A 57 0.23 -7.90 1.63
CA VAL A 57 -0.31 -8.64 0.50
C VAL A 57 -1.58 -9.33 0.94
N THR A 58 -2.65 -9.17 0.16
CA THR A 58 -3.84 -10.00 0.27
C THR A 58 -3.84 -11.07 -0.80
N THR A 59 -4.50 -12.17 -0.55
CA THR A 59 -4.56 -13.33 -1.44
C THR A 59 -5.98 -13.82 -1.55
N THR A 60 -6.43 -14.03 -2.78
CA THR A 60 -7.69 -14.68 -3.12
C THR A 60 -7.37 -15.98 -3.85
N PRO A 61 -7.53 -17.16 -3.23
CA PRO A 61 -7.32 -18.43 -3.90
C PRO A 61 -8.29 -18.63 -5.05
N SER A 62 -7.85 -19.34 -6.10
CA SER A 62 -8.77 -19.80 -7.17
C SER A 62 -9.84 -20.71 -6.57
N LEU A 63 -11.06 -20.59 -7.07
CA LEU A 63 -12.17 -21.47 -6.72
C LEU A 63 -12.18 -22.76 -7.57
N GLU A 64 -11.36 -22.83 -8.61
CA GLU A 64 -11.22 -24.00 -9.45
C GLU A 64 -10.35 -25.06 -8.79
N ALA A 65 -10.90 -26.26 -8.61
CA ALA A 65 -10.27 -27.34 -7.82
C ALA A 65 -8.90 -27.81 -8.36
N CYS A 66 -8.66 -27.61 -9.67
CA CYS A 66 -7.40 -28.00 -10.32
C CYS A 66 -6.48 -26.82 -10.65
N ASP A 67 -6.87 -25.62 -10.27
CA ASP A 67 -6.07 -24.42 -10.46
C ASP A 67 -5.39 -24.03 -9.13
N ALA A 68 -4.09 -24.27 -9.05
CA ALA A 68 -3.27 -23.87 -7.90
C ALA A 68 -3.03 -22.35 -7.83
N GLY A 69 -3.66 -21.60 -8.72
CA GLY A 69 -3.53 -20.16 -8.84
C GLY A 69 -4.43 -19.36 -7.91
N GLY A 70 -4.58 -18.11 -8.27
CA GLY A 70 -5.39 -17.12 -7.57
C GLY A 70 -4.96 -15.72 -7.95
N SER A 71 -5.44 -14.74 -7.20
CA SER A 71 -5.05 -13.35 -7.34
C SER A 71 -4.50 -12.79 -6.03
N SER A 72 -3.81 -11.68 -6.12
CA SER A 72 -3.28 -10.97 -4.97
C SER A 72 -3.28 -9.47 -5.21
N TRP A 73 -3.37 -8.74 -4.11
CA TRP A 73 -3.18 -7.31 -4.09
C TRP A 73 -1.97 -6.96 -3.24
N LEU A 74 -1.13 -6.07 -3.76
CA LEU A 74 -0.13 -5.38 -2.96
C LEU A 74 -0.78 -4.11 -2.44
N MET A 75 -0.89 -3.98 -1.12
CA MET A 75 -1.61 -2.92 -0.43
C MET A 75 -0.66 -2.05 0.38
N GLU A 76 -0.90 -0.74 0.36
CA GLU A 76 -0.18 0.24 1.17
C GLU A 76 -1.13 1.27 1.76
N ILE A 77 -1.11 1.39 3.07
CA ILE A 77 -2.04 2.22 3.82
C ILE A 77 -1.34 2.95 4.96
N ASP A 78 -2.03 3.92 5.53
CA ASP A 78 -1.56 4.59 6.74
C ASP A 78 -1.71 3.66 7.96
N PRO A 79 -0.63 3.36 8.70
CA PRO A 79 -0.69 2.46 9.83
C PRO A 79 -1.48 3.00 11.01
N TYR A 80 -1.69 4.30 11.11
CA TYR A 80 -2.42 4.93 12.21
C TYR A 80 -3.93 4.96 11.97
N THR A 81 -4.33 5.20 10.73
CA THR A 81 -5.75 5.36 10.40
C THR A 81 -6.34 4.15 9.70
N GLY A 82 -5.50 3.24 9.16
CA GLY A 82 -5.94 2.17 8.28
C GLY A 82 -6.48 2.70 6.94
N GLY A 83 -6.45 4.00 6.71
CA GLY A 83 -6.94 4.66 5.52
C GLY A 83 -5.89 4.78 4.42
N ARG A 84 -6.28 5.38 3.30
CA ARG A 84 -5.35 5.68 2.21
C ARG A 84 -4.28 6.68 2.66
N LEU A 85 -3.13 6.60 2.04
CA LEU A 85 -2.07 7.60 2.19
C LEU A 85 -2.47 8.90 1.48
N ASN A 86 -1.90 10.01 1.91
CA ASN A 86 -2.17 11.34 1.34
C ASN A 86 -1.20 11.74 0.23
N PHE A 87 -0.45 10.78 -0.31
CA PHE A 87 0.49 10.97 -1.39
C PHE A 87 0.45 9.78 -2.36
N PRO A 88 0.85 9.94 -3.63
CA PRO A 88 0.91 8.85 -4.59
C PRO A 88 2.00 7.84 -4.19
N VAL A 89 1.59 6.58 -4.06
CA VAL A 89 2.47 5.48 -3.65
C VAL A 89 3.06 4.79 -4.87
N PHE A 90 2.22 4.48 -5.84
CA PHE A 90 2.57 3.70 -7.02
C PHE A 90 2.85 4.62 -8.20
N ASP A 91 3.92 4.32 -8.95
CA ASP A 91 4.14 4.91 -10.26
C ASP A 91 3.16 4.25 -11.26
N LEU A 92 2.03 4.92 -11.49
CA LEU A 92 0.97 4.37 -12.32
C LEU A 92 1.19 4.67 -13.81
N ASN A 93 1.86 5.77 -14.13
CA ASN A 93 2.14 6.19 -15.48
C ASN A 93 3.48 5.66 -16.02
N GLY A 94 4.39 5.22 -15.13
CA GLY A 94 5.68 4.62 -15.46
C GLY A 94 6.76 5.64 -15.81
N ASP A 95 6.63 6.89 -15.37
CA ASP A 95 7.59 7.96 -15.67
C ASP A 95 8.70 8.11 -14.60
N GLY A 96 8.58 7.39 -13.49
CA GLY A 96 9.52 7.40 -12.37
C GLY A 96 9.38 8.62 -11.45
N VAL A 97 8.34 9.43 -11.64
CA VAL A 97 8.01 10.58 -10.79
C VAL A 97 6.71 10.28 -10.06
N PHE A 98 6.64 10.63 -8.79
CA PHE A 98 5.43 10.40 -7.96
C PHE A 98 4.69 11.70 -7.77
N ASP A 99 3.74 11.98 -8.64
CA ASP A 99 2.98 13.22 -8.63
C ASP A 99 1.46 12.97 -8.74
N PHE A 100 0.70 14.03 -9.04
CA PHE A 100 -0.75 13.91 -9.13
C PHE A 100 -1.22 13.02 -10.30
N ASN A 101 -0.37 12.77 -11.32
CA ASN A 101 -0.68 11.90 -12.45
C ASN A 101 -0.71 10.42 -12.04
N ASP A 102 -0.15 10.08 -10.88
CA ASP A 102 -0.18 8.74 -10.28
C ASP A 102 -1.39 8.53 -9.36
N ASN A 103 -2.32 9.45 -9.37
CA ASN A 103 -3.56 9.32 -8.64
C ASN A 103 -4.72 8.92 -9.57
N LEU A 104 -5.73 8.29 -8.99
CA LEU A 104 -6.96 8.05 -9.75
C LEU A 104 -7.72 9.38 -9.91
N ALA A 105 -7.87 9.81 -11.16
CA ALA A 105 -8.71 10.94 -11.49
C ALA A 105 -10.19 10.51 -11.54
N SER A 106 -11.04 11.20 -10.82
CA SER A 106 -12.50 11.04 -10.86
C SER A 106 -13.15 12.40 -11.10
N THR A 107 -14.07 12.47 -12.08
CA THR A 107 -14.78 13.72 -12.41
C THR A 107 -16.24 13.58 -12.05
N ASP A 108 -16.70 14.45 -11.18
CA ASP A 108 -18.11 14.56 -10.79
C ASP A 108 -18.54 16.02 -10.87
N GLY A 109 -19.69 16.29 -11.52
CA GLY A 109 -20.23 17.62 -11.67
C GLY A 109 -19.27 18.65 -12.31
N GLY A 110 -18.32 18.20 -13.14
CA GLY A 110 -17.30 19.06 -13.75
C GLY A 110 -16.08 19.36 -12.87
N THR A 111 -16.03 18.81 -11.66
CA THR A 111 -14.87 18.91 -10.78
C THR A 111 -14.07 17.60 -10.85
N THR A 112 -12.78 17.71 -11.17
CA THR A 112 -11.88 16.53 -11.17
C THR A 112 -11.15 16.47 -9.84
N THR A 113 -11.26 15.32 -9.16
CA THR A 113 -10.53 14.98 -7.94
C THR A 113 -9.49 13.92 -8.24
N TYR A 114 -8.35 14.02 -7.57
CA TYR A 114 -7.24 13.09 -7.70
C TYR A 114 -7.04 12.35 -6.38
N THR A 115 -7.24 11.04 -6.39
CA THR A 115 -7.21 10.22 -5.17
C THR A 115 -6.03 9.26 -5.21
N PRO A 116 -5.15 9.26 -4.18
CA PRO A 116 -4.06 8.31 -4.07
C PRO A 116 -4.57 6.87 -4.02
N VAL A 117 -3.88 5.99 -4.74
CA VAL A 117 -4.21 4.57 -4.83
C VAL A 117 -3.58 3.83 -3.67
N SER A 118 -4.33 2.92 -3.05
CA SER A 118 -3.92 2.14 -1.88
C SER A 118 -3.50 0.72 -2.20
N GLY A 119 -3.82 0.24 -3.38
CA GLY A 119 -3.49 -1.14 -3.78
C GLY A 119 -3.42 -1.32 -5.28
N LYS A 120 -2.56 -2.26 -5.68
CA LYS A 120 -2.34 -2.69 -7.06
C LYS A 120 -2.47 -4.20 -7.15
N ARG A 121 -3.22 -4.67 -8.15
CA ARG A 121 -3.39 -6.10 -8.40
C ARG A 121 -2.12 -6.71 -8.98
N SER A 122 -1.77 -7.90 -8.51
CA SER A 122 -0.68 -8.70 -9.06
C SER A 122 -0.96 -9.15 -10.48
N LYS A 123 0.08 -9.12 -11.32
CA LYS A 123 0.06 -9.71 -12.67
C LYS A 123 0.59 -11.16 -12.70
N VAL A 124 1.12 -11.64 -11.58
CA VAL A 124 1.80 -12.94 -11.47
C VAL A 124 1.10 -13.91 -10.53
N GLY A 125 -0.20 -13.72 -10.30
CA GLY A 125 -1.03 -14.57 -9.45
C GLY A 125 -0.88 -14.25 -7.97
N ILE A 126 -0.78 -15.29 -7.13
CA ILE A 126 -0.61 -15.13 -5.67
C ILE A 126 0.80 -14.64 -5.39
N LEU A 127 0.90 -13.52 -4.68
CA LEU A 127 2.18 -12.92 -4.28
C LEU A 127 2.68 -13.44 -2.95
N GLN A 128 4.00 -13.54 -2.83
CA GLN A 128 4.69 -13.55 -1.54
C GLN A 128 4.96 -12.11 -1.08
N PRO A 129 5.18 -11.88 0.24
CA PRO A 129 5.61 -10.58 0.72
C PRO A 129 6.81 -10.04 -0.05
N PRO A 130 6.82 -8.74 -0.38
CA PRO A 130 7.86 -8.18 -1.22
C PRO A 130 9.23 -8.11 -0.51
N ALA A 131 10.28 -8.38 -1.26
CA ALA A 131 11.62 -7.92 -0.93
C ALA A 131 11.76 -6.46 -1.42
N ILE A 132 12.19 -5.55 -0.54
CA ILE A 132 12.21 -4.12 -0.81
C ILE A 132 13.65 -3.65 -1.00
N LEU A 133 13.93 -3.06 -2.17
CA LEU A 133 15.21 -2.45 -2.50
C LEU A 133 15.04 -0.93 -2.60
N ALA A 134 15.69 -0.20 -1.70
CA ALA A 134 15.64 1.26 -1.68
C ALA A 134 16.63 1.89 -2.66
N GLY A 135 16.33 3.10 -3.14
CA GLY A 135 17.25 3.88 -3.94
C GLY A 135 17.35 3.47 -5.41
N VAL A 136 16.34 2.81 -5.95
CA VAL A 136 16.27 2.44 -7.37
C VAL A 136 15.70 3.58 -8.21
N GLY A 137 16.50 4.58 -8.52
CA GLY A 137 16.14 5.61 -9.50
C GLY A 137 14.84 6.38 -9.20
N GLY A 138 14.73 7.56 -9.73
CA GLY A 138 13.59 8.45 -9.53
C GLY A 138 13.83 9.43 -8.38
N ALA A 139 13.98 10.68 -8.72
CA ALA A 139 13.86 11.76 -7.75
C ALA A 139 12.36 11.99 -7.56
N GLY A 140 11.84 11.60 -6.40
CA GLY A 140 10.49 12.01 -6.03
C GLY A 140 10.44 13.53 -6.02
N ASP A 141 9.67 14.13 -6.92
CA ASP A 141 9.39 15.54 -6.86
C ASP A 141 8.36 15.78 -5.75
N GLY A 142 8.53 16.84 -5.00
CA GLY A 142 7.59 17.22 -3.96
C GLY A 142 7.92 16.78 -2.54
N GLY A 143 9.10 16.26 -2.23
CA GLY A 143 9.55 16.01 -0.85
C GLY A 143 9.07 14.70 -0.22
N TYR A 144 8.53 13.79 -1.00
CA TYR A 144 8.03 12.48 -0.54
C TYR A 144 9.05 11.34 -0.60
N GLY A 145 10.34 11.63 -0.61
CA GLY A 145 11.39 10.59 -0.61
C GLY A 145 11.76 10.10 -2.01
N GLY A 146 12.65 9.12 -2.07
CA GLY A 146 13.11 8.50 -3.31
C GLY A 146 12.22 7.32 -3.73
N ALA A 147 12.54 6.73 -4.89
CA ALA A 147 11.91 5.49 -5.34
C ALA A 147 12.46 4.27 -4.61
N GLU A 148 11.62 3.27 -4.41
CA GLU A 148 12.01 1.92 -4.02
C GLU A 148 11.35 0.89 -4.94
N ALA A 149 12.01 -0.24 -5.14
CA ALA A 149 11.46 -1.35 -5.90
C ALA A 149 11.03 -2.48 -4.97
N LYS A 150 9.84 -2.99 -5.18
CA LYS A 150 9.33 -4.20 -4.54
C LYS A 150 9.36 -5.36 -5.51
N TYR A 151 10.04 -6.41 -5.09
CA TYR A 151 10.16 -7.66 -5.82
C TYR A 151 9.35 -8.73 -5.12
N SER A 152 8.29 -9.20 -5.73
CA SER A 152 7.45 -10.26 -5.19
C SER A 152 7.43 -11.44 -6.13
N SER A 153 7.67 -12.65 -5.63
CA SER A 153 7.46 -13.86 -6.41
C SER A 153 5.97 -14.17 -6.48
N GLY A 154 5.54 -14.66 -7.63
CA GLY A 154 4.16 -15.06 -7.88
C GLY A 154 4.01 -16.54 -8.20
N THR A 155 2.77 -17.03 -8.20
CA THR A 155 2.46 -18.44 -8.54
C THR A 155 2.42 -18.71 -10.03
N ASN A 156 2.26 -17.68 -10.87
CA ASN A 156 2.17 -17.87 -12.32
C ASN A 156 3.57 -17.91 -12.93
N ASN A 157 3.97 -19.07 -13.46
CA ASN A 157 5.18 -19.30 -14.27
C ASN A 157 6.50 -18.81 -13.62
N ALA A 158 6.62 -18.85 -12.30
CA ALA A 158 7.81 -18.40 -11.56
C ALA A 158 8.27 -16.96 -11.90
N GLN A 159 7.33 -16.10 -12.26
CA GLN A 159 7.62 -14.69 -12.56
C GLN A 159 7.76 -13.88 -11.28
N ILE A 160 8.54 -12.82 -11.38
CA ILE A 160 8.69 -11.83 -10.32
C ILE A 160 7.89 -10.60 -10.73
N ASP A 161 6.99 -10.15 -9.87
CA ASP A 161 6.35 -8.85 -9.99
C ASP A 161 7.29 -7.78 -9.45
N VAL A 162 7.52 -6.75 -10.24
CA VAL A 162 8.35 -5.60 -9.85
C VAL A 162 7.46 -4.37 -9.83
N THR A 163 7.34 -3.77 -8.66
CA THR A 163 6.59 -2.53 -8.49
C THR A 163 7.52 -1.43 -8.03
N ILE A 164 7.55 -0.32 -8.77
CA ILE A 164 8.28 0.89 -8.39
C ILE A 164 7.32 1.78 -7.59
N GLU A 165 7.79 2.24 -6.47
CA GLU A 165 6.97 2.96 -5.51
C GLU A 165 7.72 4.11 -4.85
N ASN A 166 6.94 5.06 -4.36
CA ASN A 166 7.42 6.11 -3.49
C ASN A 166 7.85 5.52 -2.14
N SER A 167 9.08 5.75 -1.74
CA SER A 167 9.61 5.22 -0.47
C SER A 167 8.96 5.82 0.79
N GLY A 168 8.04 6.76 0.62
CA GLY A 168 7.38 7.48 1.70
C GLY A 168 8.30 8.48 2.38
N ILE A 169 7.90 8.93 3.55
CA ILE A 169 8.69 9.86 4.35
C ILE A 169 9.88 9.13 4.95
N LEU A 170 10.98 9.08 4.23
CA LEU A 170 12.25 8.69 4.83
C LEU A 170 12.65 9.79 5.80
N ARG A 171 12.48 9.56 7.07
CA ARG A 171 13.11 10.41 8.09
C ARG A 171 14.62 10.21 7.99
N ALA A 172 15.22 10.90 7.04
CA ALA A 172 16.67 11.02 6.94
C ALA A 172 17.14 11.81 8.15
N GLY A 173 17.75 11.16 9.08
CA GLY A 173 18.33 11.78 10.26
C GLY A 173 19.34 10.84 10.88
N ARG A 174 20.45 11.40 11.34
CA ARG A 174 21.42 10.65 12.14
C ARG A 174 20.72 10.15 13.41
N LYS A 175 20.45 8.85 13.51
CA LYS A 175 20.04 8.23 14.76
C LYS A 175 21.29 7.95 15.57
N SER A 176 21.48 8.67 16.66
CA SER A 176 22.48 8.34 17.67
C SER A 176 21.75 7.90 18.93
N TRP A 177 22.21 6.85 19.55
CA TRP A 177 21.80 6.47 20.90
C TRP A 177 22.97 6.73 21.85
N MET A 178 22.65 7.12 23.06
CA MET A 178 23.61 7.35 24.13
C MET A 178 23.23 6.45 25.30
N GLN A 179 24.19 5.69 25.79
CA GLN A 179 23.96 4.93 27.02
C GLN A 179 23.98 5.89 28.20
N VAL A 180 22.89 5.95 28.93
CA VAL A 180 22.81 6.67 30.20
C VAL A 180 23.27 5.72 31.29
N LYS A 181 24.33 6.09 32.05
CA LYS A 181 24.80 5.35 33.21
C LYS A 181 24.03 5.76 34.46
#